data_fc0e6e8041b7a814e2ccba7109c254cc
#
_entry.id   fc0e6e8041b7a814e2ccba7109c254cc
#
_cell.length_a   1.000
_cell.length_b   1.000
_cell.length_c   1.000
_cell.angle_alpha   90.00
_cell.angle_beta   90.00
_cell.angle_gamma   90.00
#
_symmetry.space_group_name_H-M   'P 1'
#
loop_
_entity.id
_entity.type
_entity.pdbx_description
1 polymer ?
#
loop_
_entity_poly.entity_id
_entity_poly.type
_entity_poly.pdbx_seq_one_letter_code
_entity_poly.pdbx_strand_id
1 'polypeptide(L)'
;MEIEQIRSRWNDVLDDLESHNRVAWIAYFDARLISFQDGTITLDFSDSRKFATSHEYSETRPNLKAALIASVDQVLGLKVEIREL
;
A
#
# COMPACT_ATOMS: atom_id res chain seq x y z
N MET A 1 -16.13 5.34 -1.55
CA MET A 1 -15.90 3.95 -1.09
C MET A 1 -15.50 3.99 0.37
N GLU A 2 -16.03 3.08 1.16
CA GLU A 2 -15.71 3.02 2.59
C GLU A 2 -14.44 2.22 2.83
N ILE A 3 -13.80 2.49 3.98
CA ILE A 3 -12.55 1.80 4.34
C ILE A 3 -12.74 0.27 4.39
N GLU A 4 -13.88 -0.21 4.85
CA GLU A 4 -14.14 -1.65 4.89
C GLU A 4 -14.17 -2.28 3.50
N GLN A 5 -14.67 -1.57 2.52
CA GLN A 5 -14.69 -2.06 1.14
C GLN A 5 -13.26 -2.15 0.59
N ILE A 6 -12.42 -1.16 0.91
CA ILE A 6 -11.02 -1.17 0.52
C ILE A 6 -10.31 -2.31 1.23
N ARG A 7 -10.56 -2.46 2.54
CA ARG A 7 -9.91 -3.51 3.33
C ARG A 7 -10.28 -4.91 2.82
N SER A 8 -11.53 -5.11 2.44
CA SER A 8 -11.98 -6.41 1.94
C SER A 8 -11.32 -6.79 0.62
N ARG A 9 -10.81 -5.81 -0.13
CA ARG A 9 -10.16 -6.03 -1.43
C ARG A 9 -8.68 -5.72 -1.41
N TRP A 10 -8.12 -5.44 -0.23
CA TRP A 10 -6.72 -5.05 -0.14
C TRP A 10 -5.77 -6.16 -0.61
N ASN A 11 -6.13 -7.42 -0.37
CA ASN A 11 -5.32 -8.53 -0.88
C ASN A 11 -5.31 -8.56 -2.41
N ASP A 12 -6.42 -8.19 -3.06
CA ASP A 12 -6.47 -8.11 -4.51
C ASP A 12 -5.52 -7.01 -5.02
N VAL A 13 -5.47 -5.88 -4.31
CA VAL A 13 -4.54 -4.80 -4.64
C VAL A 13 -3.10 -5.28 -4.50
N LEU A 14 -2.79 -5.98 -3.40
CA LEU A 14 -1.45 -6.50 -3.18
C LEU A 14 -1.07 -7.55 -4.20
N ASP A 15 -2.00 -8.41 -4.60
CA ASP A 15 -1.75 -9.42 -5.63
C ASP A 15 -1.44 -8.76 -6.97
N ASP A 16 -2.18 -7.72 -7.33
CA ASP A 16 -1.91 -6.96 -8.55
C ASP A 16 -0.54 -6.30 -8.48
N LEU A 17 -0.22 -5.71 -7.34
CA LEU A 17 1.07 -5.06 -7.14
C LEU A 17 2.21 -6.07 -7.27
N GLU A 18 2.07 -7.25 -6.68
CA GLU A 18 3.08 -8.29 -6.78
C GLU A 18 3.32 -8.70 -8.23
N SER A 19 2.26 -8.81 -9.01
CA SER A 19 2.37 -9.26 -10.40
C SER A 19 3.07 -8.24 -11.29
N HIS A 20 2.99 -6.94 -10.93
CA HIS A 20 3.58 -5.87 -11.73
C HIS A 20 4.91 -5.35 -11.19
N ASN A 21 5.08 -5.36 -9.88
CA ASN A 21 6.28 -4.82 -9.26
C ASN A 21 6.50 -5.49 -7.91
N ARG A 22 7.25 -6.58 -7.92
CA ARG A 22 7.48 -7.35 -6.71
C ARG A 22 8.22 -6.58 -5.63
N VAL A 23 9.12 -5.68 -6.02
CA VAL A 23 9.86 -4.86 -5.04
C VAL A 23 8.88 -3.94 -4.31
N ALA A 24 7.94 -3.34 -5.03
CA ALA A 24 6.90 -2.53 -4.40
C ALA A 24 6.02 -3.38 -3.48
N TRP A 25 5.69 -4.61 -3.91
CA TRP A 25 4.89 -5.51 -3.08
C TRP A 25 5.62 -5.81 -1.77
N ILE A 26 6.91 -6.11 -1.80
CA ILE A 26 7.70 -6.36 -0.60
C ILE A 26 7.69 -5.14 0.32
N ALA A 27 7.72 -3.95 -0.24
CA ALA A 27 7.73 -2.72 0.55
C ALA A 27 6.39 -2.44 1.25
N TYR A 28 5.28 -2.93 0.69
CA TYR A 28 3.95 -2.58 1.19
C TYR A 28 3.11 -3.71 1.76
N PHE A 29 3.49 -4.98 1.54
CA PHE A 29 2.57 -6.09 1.83
C PHE A 29 2.19 -6.22 3.31
N ASP A 30 3.06 -5.79 4.22
CA ASP A 30 2.82 -5.89 5.66
C ASP A 30 2.32 -4.59 6.29
N ALA A 31 1.98 -3.60 5.48
CA ALA A 31 1.41 -2.37 5.99
C ALA A 31 -0.01 -2.60 6.50
N ARG A 32 -0.38 -1.91 7.58
CA ARG A 32 -1.75 -1.91 8.06
C ARG A 32 -2.51 -0.81 7.39
N LEU A 33 -3.68 -1.13 6.89
CA LEU A 33 -4.60 -0.15 6.32
C LEU A 33 -5.35 0.53 7.45
N ILE A 34 -5.05 1.79 7.70
CA ILE A 34 -5.59 2.53 8.85
C ILE A 34 -6.86 3.29 8.50
N SER A 35 -6.82 4.08 7.43
CA SER A 35 -7.96 4.92 7.09
C SER A 35 -7.98 5.27 5.62
N PHE A 36 -9.13 5.68 5.16
CA PHE A 36 -9.30 6.27 3.84
C PHE A 36 -10.18 7.50 4.01
N GLN A 37 -9.60 8.68 3.86
CA GLN A 37 -10.30 9.95 4.01
C GLN A 37 -9.78 10.94 2.97
N ASP A 38 -10.69 11.68 2.37
CA ASP A 38 -10.35 12.73 1.40
C ASP A 38 -9.45 12.25 0.27
N GLY A 39 -9.72 11.01 -0.20
CA GLY A 39 -8.94 10.41 -1.27
C GLY A 39 -7.56 9.94 -0.85
N THR A 40 -7.26 9.91 0.46
CA THR A 40 -5.96 9.49 0.98
C THR A 40 -6.09 8.20 1.78
N ILE A 41 -5.30 7.20 1.39
CA ILE A 41 -5.16 5.95 2.15
C ILE A 41 -3.97 6.12 3.08
N THR A 42 -4.18 5.89 4.38
CA THR A 42 -3.12 5.96 5.38
C THR A 42 -2.70 4.54 5.76
N LEU A 43 -1.40 4.28 5.70
CA LEU A 43 -0.80 2.99 6.02
C LEU A 43 0.10 3.12 7.23
N ASP A 44 0.12 2.08 8.06
CA ASP A 44 0.94 2.02 9.26
C ASP A 44 1.91 0.85 9.16
N PHE A 45 3.18 1.13 9.35
CA PHE A 45 4.24 0.13 9.30
C PHE A 45 4.81 -0.18 10.68
N SER A 46 4.21 0.34 11.76
CA SER A 46 4.75 0.18 13.11
C SER A 46 4.82 -1.28 13.55
N ASP A 47 3.93 -2.12 13.02
CA ASP A 47 3.92 -3.55 13.35
C ASP A 47 4.69 -4.39 12.34
N SER A 48 5.38 -3.77 11.41
CA SER A 48 6.13 -4.51 10.39
C SER A 48 7.18 -5.37 11.06
N ARG A 49 7.25 -6.63 10.62
CA ARG A 49 8.18 -7.61 11.19
C ARG A 49 9.40 -7.90 10.34
N LYS A 50 9.54 -7.24 9.22
CA LYS A 50 10.73 -7.40 8.38
C LYS A 50 11.78 -6.37 8.72
N PHE A 51 12.11 -6.36 9.97
CA PHE A 51 12.78 -5.28 10.56
C PHE A 51 14.12 -4.98 10.23
N ALA A 52 14.92 -5.99 10.01
CA ALA A 52 16.31 -5.80 9.65
C ALA A 52 16.46 -4.95 8.40
N THR A 53 15.43 -4.95 7.54
CA THR A 53 15.46 -4.22 6.29
C THR A 53 14.41 -3.15 6.18
N SER A 54 13.56 -2.99 7.20
CA SER A 54 12.41 -2.10 7.08
C SER A 54 12.78 -0.65 6.83
N HIS A 55 13.85 -0.15 7.42
CA HIS A 55 14.25 1.23 7.19
C HIS A 55 14.84 1.44 5.79
N GLU A 56 15.39 0.39 5.18
CA GLU A 56 15.82 0.46 3.79
C GLU A 56 14.60 0.66 2.90
N TYR A 57 13.52 -0.07 3.17
CA TYR A 57 12.29 0.10 2.43
C TYR A 57 11.64 1.45 2.71
N SER A 58 11.83 2.01 3.90
CA SER A 58 11.28 3.34 4.20
C SER A 58 11.92 4.41 3.33
N GLU A 59 13.16 4.22 2.91
CA GLU A 59 13.80 5.15 1.99
C GLU A 59 13.35 4.95 0.55
N THR A 60 13.04 3.72 0.18
CA THR A 60 12.64 3.41 -1.19
C THR A 60 11.14 3.51 -1.43
N ARG A 61 10.30 3.39 -0.37
CA ARG A 61 8.85 3.43 -0.52
C ARG A 61 8.34 4.66 -1.28
N PRO A 62 8.85 5.88 -1.06
CA PRO A 62 8.37 7.01 -1.84
C PRO A 62 8.52 6.83 -3.35
N ASN A 63 9.58 6.12 -3.78
CA ASN A 63 9.80 5.84 -5.19
C ASN A 63 8.89 4.72 -5.71
N LEU A 64 8.34 3.91 -4.80
CA LEU A 64 7.47 2.80 -5.16
C LEU A 64 5.99 3.14 -4.98
N LYS A 65 5.71 4.30 -4.41
CA LYS A 65 4.34 4.72 -4.12
C LYS A 65 3.46 4.75 -5.37
N ALA A 66 4.01 5.21 -6.48
CA ALA A 66 3.26 5.29 -7.73
C ALA A 66 2.78 3.91 -8.19
N ALA A 67 3.57 2.86 -7.95
CA ALA A 67 3.17 1.51 -8.29
C ALA A 67 1.97 1.06 -7.45
N LEU A 68 1.98 1.36 -6.16
CA LEU A 68 0.85 1.03 -5.29
C LEU A 68 -0.41 1.81 -5.70
N ILE A 69 -0.27 3.10 -5.98
CA ILE A 69 -1.39 3.93 -6.44
C ILE A 69 -1.98 3.35 -7.73
N ALA A 70 -1.13 2.91 -8.65
CA ALA A 70 -1.59 2.31 -9.90
C ALA A 70 -2.35 1.01 -9.65
N SER A 71 -1.90 0.17 -8.71
CA SER A 71 -2.60 -1.06 -8.38
C SER A 71 -3.95 -0.78 -7.72
N VAL A 72 -4.04 0.23 -6.87
CA VAL A 72 -5.32 0.64 -6.28
C VAL A 72 -6.29 1.08 -7.38
N ASP A 73 -5.82 1.87 -8.33
CA ASP A 73 -6.64 2.32 -9.44
C ASP A 73 -7.09 1.12 -10.30
N GLN A 74 -6.18 0.21 -10.59
CA GLN A 74 -6.47 -0.95 -11.42
C GLN A 74 -7.52 -1.87 -10.79
N VAL A 75 -7.42 -2.11 -9.49
CA VAL A 75 -8.28 -3.07 -8.80
C VAL A 75 -9.58 -2.42 -8.32
N LEU A 76 -9.50 -1.22 -7.77
CA LEU A 76 -10.64 -0.56 -7.13
C LEU A 76 -11.24 0.58 -7.95
N GLY A 77 -10.54 1.01 -9.00
CA GLY A 77 -11.00 2.14 -9.81
C GLY A 77 -10.93 3.48 -9.07
N LEU A 78 -10.06 3.57 -8.06
CA LEU A 78 -9.90 4.78 -7.27
C LEU A 78 -8.56 5.44 -7.51
N LYS A 79 -8.57 6.75 -7.68
CA LYS A 79 -7.35 7.53 -7.73
C LYS A 79 -7.10 8.08 -6.32
N VAL A 80 -6.04 7.59 -5.70
CA VAL A 80 -5.78 7.88 -4.29
C VAL A 80 -4.39 8.47 -4.06
N GLU A 81 -4.23 9.12 -2.92
CA GLU A 81 -2.93 9.44 -2.37
C GLU A 81 -2.61 8.42 -1.29
N ILE A 82 -1.33 8.18 -1.04
CA ILE A 82 -0.88 7.25 -0.01
C ILE A 82 -0.08 8.03 1.03
N ARG A 83 -0.44 7.84 2.28
CA ARG A 83 0.25 8.46 3.41
C ARG A 83 0.75 7.36 4.33
N GLU A 84 1.96 7.51 4.85
CA GLU A 84 2.53 6.59 5.82
C GLU A 84 2.59 7.28 7.18
N LEU A 85 2.21 6.54 8.21
CA LEU A 85 2.35 7.02 9.57
C LEU A 85 3.80 6.85 10.05
#